data_0734c693cf0adf23131a1fe4c43e00a2
#
_entry.id   0734c693cf0adf23131a1fe4c43e00a2
#
_cell.length_a   1.000
_cell.length_b   1.000
_cell.length_c   1.000
_cell.angle_alpha   90.00
_cell.angle_beta   90.00
_cell.angle_gamma   90.00
#
_symmetry.space_group_name_H-M   'P 1'
#
loop_
_entity.id
_entity.type
_entity.pdbx_description
1 polymer ?
#
loop_
_entity_poly.entity_id
_entity_poly.type
_entity_poly.pdbx_seq_one_letter_code
_entity_poly.pdbx_strand_id
1 'polypeptide(L)'
;DKFGFSFAQIGVITLVFQLTSSILQPFVGRYADRHPRPYALSLGMCFTLAGLLLLSFAYNFMLILLAVSIIGWGSSVFHPEASRVAQLASGGKKSLAQSIFQVGGNGGSAIGPLLAALIVIPFGQPAISCFAMAAVLASLILARVGRWYGMKLASVTRQCHAVSAAAGGLSKGRVRTSLLILVVL
;
A
#
# COMPACT_ATOMS: atom_id res chain seq x y z
N ASP A 1 26.93 -7.12 7.04
CA ASP A 1 27.24 -7.04 8.49
C ASP A 1 27.78 -5.69 8.97
N LYS A 2 27.47 -4.60 8.27
CA LYS A 2 27.96 -3.25 8.61
C LYS A 2 27.58 -2.79 10.03
N PHE A 3 26.44 -3.27 10.54
CA PHE A 3 25.89 -2.84 11.83
C PHE A 3 25.98 -3.90 12.94
N GLY A 4 26.35 -5.14 12.62
CA GLY A 4 26.45 -6.23 13.62
C GLY A 4 25.15 -6.47 14.41
N PHE A 5 23.98 -6.29 13.78
CA PHE A 5 22.69 -6.42 14.45
C PHE A 5 22.46 -7.83 14.95
N SER A 6 21.96 -7.93 16.19
CA SER A 6 21.45 -9.18 16.73
C SER A 6 20.17 -9.63 16.02
N PHE A 7 19.87 -10.93 16.07
CA PHE A 7 18.59 -11.45 15.54
C PHE A 7 17.37 -10.76 16.15
N ALA A 8 17.44 -10.38 17.42
CA ALA A 8 16.39 -9.62 18.09
C ALA A 8 16.17 -8.25 17.45
N GLN A 9 17.24 -7.53 17.11
CA GLN A 9 17.13 -6.22 16.43
C GLN A 9 16.56 -6.35 15.01
N ILE A 10 16.93 -7.40 14.28
CA ILE A 10 16.33 -7.69 12.96
C ILE A 10 14.83 -7.98 13.11
N GLY A 11 14.47 -8.77 14.15
CA GLY A 11 13.07 -9.02 14.49
C GLY A 11 12.29 -7.75 14.80
N VAL A 12 12.89 -6.82 15.57
CA VAL A 12 12.27 -5.52 15.89
C VAL A 12 12.07 -4.67 14.62
N ILE A 13 13.03 -4.63 13.70
CA ILE A 13 12.88 -3.91 12.41
C ILE A 13 11.67 -4.44 11.65
N THR A 14 11.57 -5.76 11.51
CA THR A 14 10.45 -6.42 10.82
C THR A 14 9.13 -6.16 11.53
N LEU A 15 9.11 -6.26 12.86
CA LEU A 15 7.93 -6.00 13.69
C LEU A 15 7.43 -4.57 13.51
N VAL A 16 8.32 -3.58 13.58
CA VAL A 16 7.95 -2.16 13.42
C VAL A 16 7.36 -1.90 12.03
N PHE A 17 7.96 -2.48 10.97
CA PHE A 17 7.37 -2.39 9.62
C PHE A 17 5.96 -3.01 9.56
N GLN A 18 5.81 -4.24 10.07
CA GLN A 18 4.53 -4.95 10.04
C GLN A 18 3.45 -4.23 10.87
N LEU A 19 3.78 -3.75 12.07
CA LEU A 19 2.84 -3.02 12.91
C LEU A 19 2.40 -1.71 12.24
N THR A 20 3.33 -0.92 11.74
CA THR A 20 3.00 0.36 11.08
C THR A 20 2.17 0.15 9.82
N SER A 21 2.51 -0.85 8.99
CA SER A 21 1.73 -1.15 7.79
C SER A 21 0.35 -1.72 8.12
N SER A 22 0.26 -2.71 9.02
CA SER A 22 -0.98 -3.44 9.27
C SER A 22 -1.98 -2.69 10.14
N ILE A 23 -1.52 -2.02 11.23
CA ILE A 23 -2.41 -1.30 12.15
C ILE A 23 -3.03 -0.08 11.46
N LEU A 24 -2.28 0.60 10.61
CA LEU A 24 -2.78 1.80 9.92
C LEU A 24 -3.74 1.47 8.76
N GLN A 25 -3.63 0.30 8.13
CA GLN A 25 -4.48 -0.08 6.99
C GLN A 25 -5.98 0.06 7.25
N PRO A 26 -6.57 -0.46 8.33
CA PRO A 26 -8.01 -0.33 8.55
C PRO A 26 -8.45 1.12 8.79
N PHE A 27 -7.60 1.94 9.43
CA PHE A 27 -7.90 3.37 9.62
C PHE A 27 -7.84 4.13 8.32
N VAL A 28 -6.79 3.91 7.53
CA VAL A 28 -6.63 4.51 6.21
C VAL A 28 -7.75 4.04 5.26
N GLY A 29 -8.04 2.75 5.23
CA GLY A 29 -9.12 2.18 4.42
C GLY A 29 -10.47 2.83 4.75
N ARG A 30 -10.82 2.91 6.04
CA ARG A 30 -12.05 3.56 6.50
C ARG A 30 -12.12 5.04 6.15
N TYR A 31 -11.00 5.76 6.28
CA TYR A 31 -10.92 7.16 5.90
C TYR A 31 -11.10 7.35 4.39
N ALA A 32 -10.40 6.56 3.61
CA ALA A 32 -10.44 6.60 2.16
C ALA A 32 -11.80 6.16 1.57
N ASP A 33 -12.54 5.27 2.26
CA ASP A 33 -13.92 4.92 1.90
C ASP A 33 -14.86 6.12 1.99
N ARG A 34 -14.63 7.01 2.93
CA ARG A 34 -15.45 8.21 3.12
C ARG A 34 -14.96 9.40 2.29
N HIS A 35 -13.67 9.47 2.07
CA HIS A 35 -13.00 10.59 1.38
C HIS A 35 -12.03 10.06 0.34
N PRO A 36 -12.51 9.44 -0.74
CA PRO A 36 -11.65 8.88 -1.78
C PRO A 36 -10.83 10.01 -2.44
N ARG A 37 -9.50 9.85 -2.39
CA ARG A 37 -8.56 10.82 -2.93
C ARG A 37 -7.83 10.26 -4.14
N PRO A 38 -7.93 10.89 -5.31
CA PRO A 38 -7.31 10.41 -6.55
C PRO A 38 -5.80 10.17 -6.47
N TYR A 39 -5.11 10.94 -5.64
CA TYR A 39 -3.64 10.89 -5.52
C TYR A 39 -3.13 10.14 -4.28
N ALA A 40 -4.00 9.43 -3.57
CA ALA A 40 -3.62 8.68 -2.37
C ALA A 40 -2.54 7.62 -2.67
N LEU A 41 -2.62 6.94 -3.83
CA LEU A 41 -1.61 5.99 -4.30
C LEU A 41 -0.23 6.63 -4.47
N SER A 42 -0.17 7.80 -5.12
CA SER A 42 1.08 8.53 -5.31
C SER A 42 1.64 9.01 -3.97
N LEU A 43 0.78 9.45 -3.05
CA LEU A 43 1.19 9.85 -1.71
C LEU A 43 1.81 8.66 -0.94
N GLY A 44 1.17 7.49 -0.96
CA GLY A 44 1.72 6.27 -0.37
C GLY A 44 3.10 5.92 -0.93
N MET A 45 3.28 6.04 -2.24
CA MET A 45 4.56 5.79 -2.89
C MET A 45 5.63 6.86 -2.54
N CYS A 46 5.23 8.12 -2.32
CA CYS A 46 6.15 9.16 -1.84
C CYS A 46 6.66 8.87 -0.42
N PHE A 47 5.82 8.34 0.48
CA PHE A 47 6.27 7.88 1.80
C PHE A 47 7.27 6.72 1.66
N THR A 48 6.99 5.75 0.79
CA THR A 48 7.92 4.64 0.52
C THR A 48 9.25 5.15 -0.03
N LEU A 49 9.23 6.10 -0.98
CA LEU A 49 10.42 6.73 -1.53
C LEU A 49 11.24 7.44 -0.43
N ALA A 50 10.59 8.26 0.40
CA ALA A 50 11.25 8.96 1.50
C ALA A 50 11.89 7.98 2.50
N GLY A 51 11.18 6.90 2.84
CA GLY A 51 11.71 5.85 3.72
C GLY A 51 12.89 5.08 3.11
N LEU A 52 12.85 4.76 1.81
CA LEU A 52 13.97 4.11 1.10
C LEU A 52 15.21 5.01 1.06
N LEU A 53 15.04 6.29 0.77
CA LEU A 53 16.13 7.25 0.81
C LEU A 53 16.72 7.37 2.21
N LEU A 54 15.88 7.50 3.23
CA LEU A 54 16.34 7.54 4.62
C LEU A 54 17.07 6.26 5.01
N LEU A 55 16.57 5.09 4.59
CA LEU A 55 17.20 3.79 4.84
C LEU A 55 18.58 3.68 4.16
N SER A 56 18.73 4.24 2.96
CA SER A 56 20.00 4.25 2.21
C SER A 56 21.11 5.00 2.96
N PHE A 57 20.78 6.05 3.70
CA PHE A 57 21.72 6.88 4.48
C PHE A 57 21.68 6.61 5.99
N ALA A 58 20.92 5.61 6.44
CA ALA A 58 20.81 5.31 7.87
C ALA A 58 22.16 4.84 8.43
N TYR A 59 22.59 5.47 9.52
CA TYR A 59 23.87 5.19 10.19
C TYR A 59 23.69 4.59 11.59
N ASN A 60 22.48 4.55 12.12
CA ASN A 60 22.18 3.96 13.42
C ASN A 60 20.83 3.20 13.38
N PHE A 61 20.61 2.38 14.42
CA PHE A 61 19.43 1.53 14.56
C PHE A 61 18.13 2.34 14.61
N MET A 62 18.11 3.48 15.32
CA MET A 62 16.90 4.32 15.44
C MET A 62 16.49 4.92 14.10
N LEU A 63 17.47 5.31 13.27
CA LEU A 63 17.18 5.85 11.94
C LEU A 63 16.64 4.78 11.00
N ILE A 64 17.12 3.53 11.14
CA ILE A 64 16.55 2.39 10.41
C ILE A 64 15.10 2.15 10.84
N LEU A 65 14.79 2.16 12.14
CA LEU A 65 13.43 2.02 12.64
C LEU A 65 12.51 3.13 12.12
N LEU A 66 12.99 4.36 12.10
CA LEU A 66 12.26 5.48 11.51
C LEU A 66 12.00 5.29 10.02
N ALA A 67 13.03 4.89 9.28
CA ALA A 67 12.91 4.63 7.83
C ALA A 67 11.89 3.56 7.51
N VAL A 68 11.94 2.42 8.19
CA VAL A 68 10.98 1.32 7.97
C VAL A 68 9.57 1.67 8.44
N SER A 69 9.42 2.53 9.46
CA SER A 69 8.12 3.06 9.87
C SER A 69 7.49 3.93 8.78
N ILE A 70 8.28 4.80 8.14
CA ILE A 70 7.82 5.64 7.03
C ILE A 70 7.44 4.77 5.83
N ILE A 71 8.21 3.72 5.51
CA ILE A 71 7.85 2.76 4.46
C ILE A 71 6.53 2.04 4.82
N GLY A 72 6.36 1.65 6.08
CA GLY A 72 5.13 1.04 6.58
C GLY A 72 3.91 1.95 6.42
N TRP A 73 4.04 3.25 6.67
CA TRP A 73 2.98 4.23 6.41
C TRP A 73 2.62 4.30 4.92
N GLY A 74 3.64 4.35 4.04
CA GLY A 74 3.43 4.27 2.60
C GLY A 74 2.64 3.03 2.19
N SER A 75 3.03 1.87 2.70
CA SER A 75 2.38 0.59 2.47
C SER A 75 0.93 0.57 2.95
N SER A 76 0.65 1.13 4.14
CA SER A 76 -0.69 1.19 4.73
C SER A 76 -1.69 1.99 3.89
N VAL A 77 -1.23 3.02 3.19
CA VAL A 77 -2.03 3.81 2.24
C VAL A 77 -2.15 3.11 0.91
N PHE A 78 -1.04 2.55 0.41
CA PHE A 78 -0.95 1.97 -0.92
C PHE A 78 -1.88 0.77 -1.11
N HIS A 79 -1.85 -0.20 -0.21
CA HIS A 79 -2.56 -1.47 -0.38
C HIS A 79 -4.09 -1.32 -0.51
N PRO A 80 -4.81 -0.63 0.38
CA PRO A 80 -6.25 -0.48 0.27
C PRO A 80 -6.65 0.35 -0.95
N GLU A 81 -5.90 1.39 -1.27
CA GLU A 81 -6.20 2.24 -2.43
C GLU A 81 -5.92 1.54 -3.76
N ALA A 82 -4.82 0.77 -3.86
CA ALA A 82 -4.49 0.01 -5.07
C ALA A 82 -5.54 -1.08 -5.35
N SER A 83 -5.99 -1.79 -4.31
CA SER A 83 -7.08 -2.75 -4.39
C SER A 83 -8.38 -2.09 -4.89
N ARG A 84 -8.72 -0.91 -4.38
CA ARG A 84 -9.90 -0.14 -4.81
C ARG A 84 -9.80 0.27 -6.29
N VAL A 85 -8.67 0.81 -6.70
CA VAL A 85 -8.42 1.21 -8.10
C VAL A 85 -8.51 0.01 -9.03
N ALA A 86 -7.92 -1.14 -8.65
CA ALA A 86 -8.02 -2.38 -9.40
C ALA A 86 -9.48 -2.84 -9.58
N GLN A 87 -10.29 -2.77 -8.51
CA GLN A 87 -11.72 -3.09 -8.57
C GLN A 87 -12.50 -2.13 -9.47
N LEU A 88 -12.21 -0.84 -9.46
CA LEU A 88 -12.84 0.14 -10.35
C LEU A 88 -12.44 -0.05 -11.81
N ALA A 89 -11.21 -0.47 -12.06
CA ALA A 89 -10.72 -0.77 -13.41
C ALA A 89 -11.26 -2.09 -13.97
N SER A 90 -11.86 -2.95 -13.14
CA SER A 90 -12.23 -4.33 -13.47
C SER A 90 -13.33 -4.49 -14.53
N GLY A 91 -14.07 -3.43 -14.86
CA GLY A 91 -15.23 -3.53 -15.78
C GLY A 91 -16.29 -4.54 -15.29
N GLY A 92 -16.45 -4.72 -13.99
CA GLY A 92 -17.37 -5.69 -13.37
C GLY A 92 -16.73 -7.02 -12.96
N LYS A 93 -15.54 -7.36 -13.47
CA LYS A 93 -14.82 -8.61 -13.14
C LYS A 93 -13.93 -8.41 -11.89
N LYS A 94 -14.53 -8.04 -10.78
CA LYS A 94 -13.81 -7.65 -9.54
C LYS A 94 -12.88 -8.73 -9.01
N SER A 95 -13.32 -10.00 -9.02
CA SER A 95 -12.51 -11.14 -8.55
C SER A 95 -11.24 -11.31 -9.39
N LEU A 96 -11.34 -11.23 -10.72
CA LEU A 96 -10.19 -11.33 -11.60
C LEU A 96 -9.19 -10.19 -11.37
N ALA A 97 -9.67 -8.96 -11.25
CA ALA A 97 -8.82 -7.81 -10.98
C ALA A 97 -8.08 -7.95 -9.63
N GLN A 98 -8.78 -8.43 -8.60
CA GLN A 98 -8.19 -8.67 -7.29
C GLN A 98 -7.17 -9.80 -7.32
N SER A 99 -7.43 -10.88 -8.07
CA SER A 99 -6.47 -11.98 -8.25
C SER A 99 -5.19 -11.51 -8.95
N ILE A 100 -5.30 -10.73 -10.02
CA ILE A 100 -4.14 -10.17 -10.73
C ILE A 100 -3.33 -9.23 -9.80
N PHE A 101 -4.02 -8.38 -9.04
CA PHE A 101 -3.39 -7.52 -8.07
C PHE A 101 -2.61 -8.32 -7.01
N GLN A 102 -3.21 -9.38 -6.48
CA GLN A 102 -2.59 -10.25 -5.48
C GLN A 102 -1.37 -11.02 -6.05
N VAL A 103 -1.47 -11.53 -7.28
CA VAL A 103 -0.34 -12.18 -7.96
C VAL A 103 0.82 -11.19 -8.13
N GLY A 104 0.54 -9.95 -8.53
CA GLY A 104 1.56 -8.90 -8.62
C GLY A 104 2.22 -8.59 -7.27
N GLY A 105 1.43 -8.49 -6.20
CA GLY A 105 1.92 -8.28 -4.84
C GLY A 105 2.81 -9.42 -4.34
N ASN A 106 2.36 -10.66 -4.51
CA ASN A 106 3.13 -11.86 -4.15
C ASN A 106 4.41 -12.00 -4.99
N GLY A 107 4.33 -11.70 -6.29
CA GLY A 107 5.49 -11.67 -7.18
C GLY A 107 6.54 -10.63 -6.71
N GLY A 108 6.10 -9.43 -6.34
CA GLY A 108 6.97 -8.40 -5.77
C GLY A 108 7.62 -8.85 -4.45
N SER A 109 6.85 -9.51 -3.58
CA SER A 109 7.34 -10.03 -2.30
C SER A 109 8.37 -11.16 -2.48
N ALA A 110 8.26 -11.96 -3.54
CA ALA A 110 9.23 -13.02 -3.87
C ALA A 110 10.50 -12.46 -4.53
N ILE A 111 10.35 -11.54 -5.48
CA ILE A 111 11.47 -10.97 -6.24
C ILE A 111 12.24 -9.92 -5.41
N GLY A 112 11.56 -9.19 -4.52
CA GLY A 112 12.14 -8.13 -3.70
C GLY A 112 13.40 -8.56 -2.94
N PRO A 113 13.35 -9.60 -2.10
CA PRO A 113 14.53 -10.10 -1.39
C PRO A 113 15.66 -10.57 -2.32
N LEU A 114 15.32 -11.18 -3.46
CA LEU A 114 16.30 -11.61 -4.45
C LEU A 114 17.04 -10.41 -5.05
N LEU A 115 16.32 -9.38 -5.47
CA LEU A 115 16.94 -8.14 -5.97
C LEU A 115 17.74 -7.44 -4.89
N ALA A 116 17.26 -7.42 -3.63
CA ALA A 116 18.02 -6.87 -2.51
C ALA A 116 19.33 -7.64 -2.31
N ALA A 117 19.31 -8.98 -2.39
CA ALA A 117 20.51 -9.79 -2.28
C ALA A 117 21.50 -9.53 -3.44
N LEU A 118 21.01 -9.41 -4.67
CA LEU A 118 21.85 -9.19 -5.84
C LEU A 118 22.44 -7.77 -5.92
N ILE A 119 21.75 -6.78 -5.36
CA ILE A 119 22.15 -5.36 -5.47
C ILE A 119 22.78 -4.88 -4.16
N VAL A 120 22.14 -5.11 -3.02
CA VAL A 120 22.60 -4.52 -1.75
C VAL A 120 23.78 -5.28 -1.16
N ILE A 121 23.85 -6.62 -1.33
CA ILE A 121 24.99 -7.39 -0.79
C ILE A 121 26.31 -6.97 -1.45
N PRO A 122 26.45 -6.91 -2.79
CA PRO A 122 27.71 -6.54 -3.41
C PRO A 122 28.03 -5.05 -3.34
N PHE A 123 27.02 -4.16 -3.43
CA PHE A 123 27.24 -2.72 -3.53
C PHE A 123 27.00 -1.96 -2.21
N GLY A 124 26.56 -2.68 -1.16
CA GLY A 124 26.34 -2.13 0.17
C GLY A 124 25.03 -1.33 0.31
N GLN A 125 24.84 -0.77 1.49
CA GLN A 125 23.64 -0.04 1.89
C GLN A 125 23.25 1.13 0.94
N PRO A 126 24.17 1.96 0.41
CA PRO A 126 23.79 3.03 -0.51
C PRO A 126 23.09 2.55 -1.78
N ALA A 127 23.29 1.29 -2.17
CA ALA A 127 22.62 0.69 -3.32
C ALA A 127 21.09 0.56 -3.15
N ILE A 128 20.57 0.72 -1.92
CA ILE A 128 19.13 0.85 -1.66
C ILE A 128 18.53 2.04 -2.43
N SER A 129 19.32 3.08 -2.73
CA SER A 129 18.88 4.21 -3.55
C SER A 129 18.46 3.82 -4.97
N CYS A 130 18.94 2.68 -5.51
CA CYS A 130 18.47 2.15 -6.79
C CYS A 130 16.99 1.81 -6.75
N PHE A 131 16.50 1.29 -5.62
CA PHE A 131 15.06 1.03 -5.42
C PHE A 131 14.26 2.32 -5.28
N ALA A 132 14.89 3.41 -4.79
CA ALA A 132 14.27 4.72 -4.78
C ALA A 132 13.99 5.24 -6.19
N MET A 133 14.85 4.96 -7.18
CA MET A 133 14.59 5.29 -8.59
C MET A 133 13.34 4.56 -9.11
N ALA A 134 13.20 3.28 -8.81
CA ALA A 134 11.99 2.53 -9.15
C ALA A 134 10.74 3.12 -8.46
N ALA A 135 10.85 3.57 -7.21
CA ALA A 135 9.76 4.24 -6.50
C ALA A 135 9.38 5.58 -7.13
N VAL A 136 10.34 6.35 -7.65
CA VAL A 136 10.07 7.58 -8.42
C VAL A 136 9.28 7.27 -9.68
N LEU A 137 9.73 6.30 -10.48
CA LEU A 137 9.01 5.88 -11.69
C LEU A 137 7.60 5.40 -11.37
N ALA A 138 7.45 4.58 -10.32
CA ALA A 138 6.15 4.14 -9.85
C ALA A 138 5.26 5.32 -9.43
N SER A 139 5.79 6.31 -8.70
CA SER A 139 5.05 7.53 -8.31
C SER A 139 4.53 8.29 -9.52
N LEU A 140 5.32 8.43 -10.58
CA LEU A 140 4.92 9.13 -11.81
C LEU A 140 3.80 8.37 -12.54
N ILE A 141 3.91 7.03 -12.63
CA ILE A 141 2.86 6.19 -13.22
C ILE A 141 1.59 6.29 -12.39
N LEU A 142 1.69 6.21 -11.06
CA LEU A 142 0.54 6.29 -10.15
C LEU A 142 -0.11 7.67 -10.15
N ALA A 143 0.64 8.75 -10.39
CA ALA A 143 0.07 10.08 -10.58
C ALA A 143 -0.83 10.15 -11.83
N ARG A 144 -0.46 9.44 -12.91
CA ARG A 144 -1.30 9.31 -14.10
C ARG A 144 -2.55 8.46 -13.84
N VAL A 145 -2.38 7.33 -13.13
CA VAL A 145 -3.49 6.50 -12.66
C VAL A 145 -4.42 7.31 -11.76
N GLY A 146 -3.88 8.15 -10.87
CA GLY A 146 -4.66 9.04 -10.01
C GLY A 146 -5.55 10.00 -10.79
N ARG A 147 -5.08 10.58 -11.89
CA ARG A 147 -5.91 11.41 -12.77
C ARG A 147 -7.09 10.63 -13.36
N TRP A 148 -6.82 9.44 -13.90
CA TRP A 148 -7.86 8.55 -14.41
C TRP A 148 -8.85 8.16 -13.31
N TYR A 149 -8.36 7.83 -12.13
CA TYR A 149 -9.17 7.48 -10.97
C TYR A 149 -10.11 8.63 -10.57
N GLY A 150 -9.61 9.86 -10.54
CA GLY A 150 -10.44 11.05 -10.27
C GLY A 150 -11.59 11.24 -11.24
N MET A 151 -11.34 11.03 -12.53
CA MET A 151 -12.39 11.10 -13.56
C MET A 151 -13.44 9.99 -13.39
N LYS A 152 -13.01 8.77 -13.11
CA LYS A 152 -13.92 7.63 -12.84
C LYS A 152 -14.72 7.83 -11.57
N LEU A 153 -14.11 8.32 -10.51
CA LEU A 153 -14.78 8.59 -9.25
C LEU A 153 -15.92 9.59 -9.41
N ALA A 154 -15.69 10.67 -10.16
CA ALA A 154 -16.71 11.67 -10.46
C ALA A 154 -17.91 11.06 -11.23
N SER A 155 -17.67 10.12 -12.15
CA SER A 155 -18.73 9.43 -12.89
C SER A 155 -19.54 8.47 -12.01
N VAL A 156 -18.86 7.71 -11.13
CA VAL A 156 -19.51 6.76 -10.22
C VAL A 156 -20.34 7.49 -9.17
N THR A 157 -19.86 8.60 -8.63
CA THR A 157 -20.62 9.40 -7.65
C THR A 157 -21.93 9.93 -8.26
N ARG A 158 -21.91 10.37 -9.50
CA ARG A 158 -23.14 10.79 -10.22
C ARG A 158 -24.13 9.65 -10.39
N GLN A 159 -23.66 8.44 -10.72
CA GLN A 159 -24.52 7.25 -10.85
C GLN A 159 -25.08 6.77 -9.52
N CYS A 160 -24.28 6.78 -8.44
CA CYS A 160 -24.75 6.40 -7.10
C CYS A 160 -25.83 7.34 -6.58
N HIS A 161 -25.75 8.65 -6.82
CA HIS A 161 -26.80 9.58 -6.46
C HIS A 161 -28.13 9.28 -7.22
N ALA A 162 -28.05 8.87 -8.47
CA ALA A 162 -29.23 8.49 -9.27
C ALA A 162 -29.85 7.16 -8.80
N VAL A 163 -29.02 6.17 -8.41
CA VAL A 163 -29.49 4.85 -7.96
C VAL A 163 -29.94 4.85 -6.50
N SER A 164 -29.32 5.65 -5.62
CA SER A 164 -29.71 5.76 -4.20
C SER A 164 -31.10 6.42 -4.03
N ALA A 165 -31.53 7.19 -4.99
CA ALA A 165 -32.88 7.72 -5.03
C ALA A 165 -33.93 6.63 -5.39
N ALA A 166 -33.51 5.48 -5.96
CA ALA A 166 -34.38 4.41 -6.46
C ALA A 166 -34.36 3.11 -5.61
N ALA A 167 -33.38 2.90 -4.72
CA ALA A 167 -33.21 1.63 -3.99
C ALA A 167 -33.22 1.83 -2.49
N GLY A 168 -34.22 1.24 -1.82
CA GLY A 168 -34.28 1.08 -0.36
C GLY A 168 -33.06 0.31 0.16
N GLY A 169 -32.30 0.91 1.07
CA GLY A 169 -31.04 0.37 1.57
C GLY A 169 -31.17 -0.95 2.34
N LEU A 170 -30.14 -1.79 2.24
CA LEU A 170 -30.01 -3.01 3.05
C LEU A 170 -30.05 -2.67 4.55
N SER A 171 -30.81 -3.44 5.32
CA SER A 171 -30.92 -3.28 6.78
C SER A 171 -29.53 -3.35 7.43
N LYS A 172 -29.21 -2.34 8.26
CA LYS A 172 -27.94 -2.25 9.01
C LYS A 172 -27.61 -3.52 9.82
N GLY A 173 -28.64 -4.27 10.23
CA GLY A 173 -28.49 -5.54 10.94
C GLY A 173 -27.84 -6.63 10.08
N ARG A 174 -28.31 -6.84 8.85
CA ARG A 174 -27.74 -7.86 7.93
C ARG A 174 -26.28 -7.59 7.58
N VAL A 175 -25.95 -6.32 7.35
CA VAL A 175 -24.55 -5.93 7.05
C VAL A 175 -23.63 -6.24 8.24
N ARG A 176 -24.07 -5.95 9.46
CA ARG A 176 -23.29 -6.22 10.69
C ARG A 176 -23.08 -7.72 10.92
N THR A 177 -24.12 -8.54 10.72
CA THR A 177 -24.04 -10.00 10.87
C THR A 177 -23.10 -10.61 9.83
N SER A 178 -23.18 -10.19 8.56
CA SER A 178 -22.29 -10.66 7.51
C SER A 178 -20.82 -10.28 7.75
N LEU A 179 -20.56 -9.09 8.28
CA LEU A 179 -19.22 -8.66 8.66
C LEU A 179 -18.66 -9.46 9.85
N LEU A 180 -19.48 -9.78 10.85
CA LEU A 180 -19.08 -10.60 11.98
C LEU A 180 -18.71 -12.03 11.54
N ILE A 181 -19.49 -12.63 10.66
CA ILE A 181 -19.22 -13.96 10.10
C ILE A 181 -17.90 -13.96 9.32
N LEU A 182 -17.63 -12.91 8.54
CA LEU A 182 -16.40 -12.77 7.74
C LEU A 182 -15.13 -12.56 8.59
N VAL A 183 -15.27 -12.03 9.81
CA VAL A 183 -14.15 -11.82 10.75
C VAL A 183 -13.84 -13.09 11.55
N VAL A 184 -14.81 -14.01 11.68
CA VAL A 184 -14.68 -15.26 12.45
C VAL A 184 -14.22 -16.44 11.58
N LEU A 185 -14.39 -16.37 10.26
CA LEU A 185 -13.91 -17.34 9.27
C LEU A 185 -12.50 -16.98 8.77
#